data_5ab4b44d5d4f0e4900fe91d599962764
#
_entry.id   5ab4b44d5d4f0e4900fe91d599962764
#
_cell.length_a   1.000
_cell.length_b   1.000
_cell.length_c   1.000
_cell.angle_alpha   90.00
_cell.angle_beta   90.00
_cell.angle_gamma   90.00
#
_symmetry.space_group_name_H-M   'P 1'
#
loop_
_entity.id
_entity.type
_entity.pdbx_description
1 polymer ?
#
loop_
_entity_poly.entity_id
_entity_poly.type
_entity_poly.pdbx_seq_one_letter_code
_entity_poly.pdbx_strand_id
1 'polypeptide(L)'
;DLSITTTLNNIVKATIGQYFERNEENLEYHLRIEGGVNYKQNVINYAATMPENVKDEYFYDFLAEIMPVDWNVYRPNFRIWDHSVNWKSHNVRLDGYIFMGNPNAKSTTQPKQHFYLYFMPIFDKESAKHQPEEDGIFFLFDTLSQDFRDAVTLYGASQALINGASSVEKPNYKVVKDEYFKSAREKFNNEFLQSCMVEFNSEKHPLSSLNPQGEDKMSMLSNVASDILENLFSEQCKHYPKFSNLPYPLGNKNRENVLKAARIAIATPQSASSLGTAILNGLGLWTDGHLSTDHSQYAQSLKNKLEQRGGQVLNRSDILKQFYEEQYVTIDFEIEADLEFVVMAAMAQLGEIEIVMGDSTHINAGNIEKIVNLNHHDFNTFSHIAPPKGINIPLVRELSLGLLGSDRTAEIDIPDSPFFADLLTAAQQLATKSVTISHQLRDGFMLAGVEMLSPFDGTVLCNRMDALKGLCDKVRNYNTKAKLRNLQWTKEQIHEKLVTDKGDLLKWEKLLNEVEKFKFIISYLSEAKRYVADSALKSDMEAAINRLSDVIVKGDAQRKQYMQELEQLKERYADYYLAAYVAAHLPATEEAQLTAIKNMPERQ
;
A
#
# COMPACT_ATOMS: atom_id res chain seq x y z
N ASP A 1 -43.58 -52.78 5.77
CA ASP A 1 -44.16 -53.58 4.69
C ASP A 1 -43.91 -52.87 3.36
N LEU A 2 -42.90 -53.35 2.63
CA LEU A 2 -42.36 -52.72 1.42
C LEU A 2 -43.43 -52.58 0.32
N SER A 3 -44.35 -53.48 0.24
CA SER A 3 -45.44 -53.52 -0.73
C SER A 3 -46.45 -52.38 -0.51
N ILE A 4 -46.83 -52.14 0.74
CA ILE A 4 -47.79 -51.08 1.10
C ILE A 4 -47.18 -49.72 0.83
N THR A 5 -45.93 -49.46 1.26
CA THR A 5 -45.23 -48.23 1.02
C THR A 5 -45.07 -47.96 -0.48
N THR A 6 -44.71 -48.96 -1.27
CA THR A 6 -44.62 -48.86 -2.73
C THR A 6 -45.98 -48.53 -3.36
N THR A 7 -47.03 -49.15 -2.93
CA THR A 7 -48.39 -48.90 -3.42
C THR A 7 -48.84 -47.48 -3.05
N LEU A 8 -48.63 -47.05 -1.81
CA LEU A 8 -48.98 -45.72 -1.34
C LEU A 8 -48.17 -44.64 -2.09
N ASN A 9 -46.87 -44.87 -2.31
CA ASN A 9 -46.04 -43.97 -3.12
C ASN A 9 -46.52 -43.88 -4.58
N ASN A 10 -46.97 -45.01 -5.15
CA ASN A 10 -47.55 -45.04 -6.49
C ASN A 10 -48.90 -44.29 -6.54
N ILE A 11 -49.72 -44.36 -5.50
CA ILE A 11 -50.96 -43.60 -5.38
C ILE A 11 -50.63 -42.09 -5.28
N VAL A 12 -49.68 -41.70 -4.43
CA VAL A 12 -49.24 -40.29 -4.32
C VAL A 12 -48.75 -39.80 -5.67
N LYS A 13 -47.93 -40.56 -6.39
CA LYS A 13 -47.47 -40.24 -7.75
C LYS A 13 -48.62 -40.13 -8.76
N ALA A 14 -49.52 -41.09 -8.78
CA ALA A 14 -50.64 -41.16 -9.71
C ALA A 14 -51.67 -40.02 -9.49
N THR A 15 -51.85 -39.61 -8.25
CA THR A 15 -52.78 -38.53 -7.87
C THR A 15 -52.07 -37.18 -7.75
N ILE A 16 -50.75 -37.16 -7.94
CA ILE A 16 -49.89 -35.98 -7.85
C ILE A 16 -50.13 -35.24 -6.53
N GLY A 17 -50.30 -35.99 -5.43
CA GLY A 17 -50.56 -35.42 -4.11
C GLY A 17 -51.90 -34.69 -3.95
N GLN A 18 -52.84 -34.79 -4.94
CA GLN A 18 -54.12 -34.09 -4.91
C GLN A 18 -55.04 -34.53 -3.79
N TYR A 19 -55.07 -35.85 -3.56
CA TYR A 19 -55.96 -36.43 -2.57
C TYR A 19 -55.22 -37.19 -1.47
N PHE A 20 -53.92 -37.50 -1.72
CA PHE A 20 -53.12 -38.32 -0.85
C PHE A 20 -51.68 -37.85 -0.89
N GLU A 21 -51.16 -37.37 0.23
CA GLU A 21 -49.83 -36.76 0.35
C GLU A 21 -48.99 -37.55 1.34
N ARG A 22 -47.69 -37.65 1.09
CA ARG A 22 -46.70 -38.17 2.01
C ARG A 22 -45.91 -37.04 2.62
N ASN A 23 -45.83 -37.00 3.94
CA ASN A 23 -44.93 -36.10 4.63
C ASN A 23 -43.51 -36.67 4.61
N GLU A 24 -42.57 -35.97 4.00
CA GLU A 24 -41.17 -36.42 3.83
C GLU A 24 -40.37 -36.42 5.16
N GLU A 25 -40.80 -35.64 6.17
CA GLU A 25 -40.09 -35.58 7.47
C GLU A 25 -40.40 -36.76 8.38
N ASN A 26 -41.65 -37.17 8.42
CA ASN A 26 -42.10 -38.26 9.29
C ASN A 26 -42.56 -39.54 8.54
N LEU A 27 -42.51 -39.51 7.21
CA LEU A 27 -42.88 -40.60 6.29
C LEU A 27 -44.35 -41.02 6.40
N GLU A 28 -45.22 -40.20 7.01
CA GLU A 28 -46.67 -40.48 7.14
C GLU A 28 -47.43 -40.07 5.89
N TYR A 29 -48.54 -40.77 5.63
CA TYR A 29 -49.42 -40.48 4.50
C TYR A 29 -50.70 -39.83 5.02
N HIS A 30 -51.11 -38.73 4.43
CA HIS A 30 -52.30 -37.96 4.81
C HIS A 30 -53.31 -37.88 3.68
N LEU A 31 -54.58 -37.99 4.00
CA LEU A 31 -55.69 -37.73 3.06
C LEU A 31 -55.99 -36.22 3.07
N ARG A 32 -55.98 -35.59 1.92
CA ARG A 32 -56.31 -34.20 1.75
C ARG A 32 -57.81 -34.05 1.51
N ILE A 33 -58.53 -33.56 2.51
CA ILE A 33 -60.01 -33.51 2.50
C ILE A 33 -60.52 -32.12 2.01
N GLU A 34 -59.66 -31.12 1.87
CA GLU A 34 -60.06 -29.78 1.51
C GLU A 34 -59.94 -29.51 0.00
N GLY A 35 -61.02 -29.01 -0.64
CA GLY A 35 -61.08 -28.59 -2.04
C GLY A 35 -60.34 -27.32 -2.35
N GLY A 36 -59.06 -27.23 -1.91
CA GLY A 36 -58.18 -26.11 -2.19
C GLY A 36 -57.49 -26.21 -3.57
N VAL A 37 -56.93 -25.10 -4.05
CA VAL A 37 -56.14 -25.07 -5.28
C VAL A 37 -54.92 -25.98 -5.13
N ASN A 38 -54.80 -26.96 -6.03
CA ASN A 38 -53.61 -27.84 -6.06
C ASN A 38 -52.46 -27.12 -6.77
N TYR A 39 -51.66 -26.41 -5.97
CA TYR A 39 -50.52 -25.62 -6.46
C TYR A 39 -49.48 -26.48 -7.17
N LYS A 40 -49.19 -27.70 -6.67
CA LYS A 40 -48.26 -28.64 -7.32
C LYS A 40 -48.76 -29.05 -8.70
N GLN A 41 -50.08 -29.37 -8.83
CA GLN A 41 -50.65 -29.72 -10.13
C GLN A 41 -50.58 -28.57 -11.13
N ASN A 42 -50.84 -27.36 -10.67
CA ASN A 42 -50.74 -26.17 -11.54
C ASN A 42 -49.28 -25.97 -12.04
N VAL A 43 -48.28 -26.18 -11.16
CA VAL A 43 -46.89 -26.15 -11.53
C VAL A 43 -46.54 -27.22 -12.57
N ILE A 44 -47.00 -28.47 -12.39
CA ILE A 44 -46.78 -29.56 -13.34
C ILE A 44 -47.40 -29.23 -14.70
N ASN A 45 -48.65 -28.76 -14.70
CA ASN A 45 -49.35 -28.38 -15.94
C ASN A 45 -48.62 -27.26 -16.69
N TYR A 46 -48.15 -26.25 -15.97
CA TYR A 46 -47.38 -25.17 -16.55
C TYR A 46 -46.01 -25.66 -17.08
N ALA A 47 -45.29 -26.49 -16.31
CA ALA A 47 -44.00 -27.06 -16.70
C ALA A 47 -44.10 -27.84 -18.01
N ALA A 48 -45.21 -28.59 -18.20
CA ALA A 48 -45.46 -29.40 -19.42
C ALA A 48 -45.62 -28.54 -20.69
N THR A 49 -45.97 -27.27 -20.57
CA THR A 49 -46.14 -26.32 -21.71
C THR A 49 -44.96 -25.36 -21.87
N MET A 50 -43.97 -25.46 -20.99
CA MET A 50 -42.84 -24.49 -21.01
C MET A 50 -41.90 -24.77 -22.18
N PRO A 51 -41.58 -23.77 -23.02
CA PRO A 51 -40.61 -23.90 -24.10
C PRO A 51 -39.20 -24.22 -23.59
N GLU A 52 -38.41 -24.94 -24.38
CA GLU A 52 -37.06 -25.38 -23.98
C GLU A 52 -36.13 -24.22 -23.66
N ASN A 53 -36.15 -23.16 -24.46
CA ASN A 53 -35.36 -21.96 -24.19
C ASN A 53 -35.74 -21.28 -22.86
N VAL A 54 -37.02 -21.33 -22.47
CA VAL A 54 -37.47 -20.79 -21.18
C VAL A 54 -37.03 -21.69 -20.02
N LYS A 55 -37.00 -23.02 -20.23
CA LYS A 55 -36.44 -23.95 -19.25
C LYS A 55 -34.95 -23.68 -19.00
N ASP A 56 -34.20 -23.39 -20.07
CA ASP A 56 -32.77 -22.99 -19.95
C ASP A 56 -32.59 -21.68 -19.18
N GLU A 57 -33.51 -20.72 -19.33
CA GLU A 57 -33.46 -19.49 -18.51
C GLU A 57 -33.56 -19.78 -17.02
N TYR A 58 -34.49 -20.66 -16.61
CA TYR A 58 -34.61 -21.08 -15.21
C TYR A 58 -33.48 -22.01 -14.74
N PHE A 59 -32.87 -22.75 -15.66
CA PHE A 59 -31.66 -23.48 -15.35
C PHE A 59 -30.49 -22.53 -15.03
N TYR A 60 -30.34 -21.45 -15.75
CA TYR A 60 -29.33 -20.43 -15.43
C TYR A 60 -29.60 -19.71 -14.11
N ASP A 61 -30.87 -19.38 -13.83
CA ASP A 61 -31.26 -18.82 -12.53
C ASP A 61 -30.92 -19.80 -11.40
N PHE A 62 -31.20 -21.09 -11.59
CA PHE A 62 -30.83 -22.14 -10.64
C PHE A 62 -29.30 -22.22 -10.46
N LEU A 63 -28.51 -22.22 -11.55
CA LEU A 63 -27.05 -22.23 -11.46
C LEU A 63 -26.51 -21.02 -10.70
N ALA A 64 -27.01 -19.83 -11.01
CA ALA A 64 -26.61 -18.60 -10.35
C ALA A 64 -26.93 -18.59 -8.84
N GLU A 65 -28.00 -19.30 -8.42
CA GLU A 65 -28.39 -19.44 -7.02
C GLU A 65 -27.52 -20.46 -6.25
N ILE A 66 -27.07 -21.53 -6.91
CA ILE A 66 -26.28 -22.60 -6.27
C ILE A 66 -24.75 -22.43 -6.42
N MET A 67 -24.31 -21.63 -7.37
CA MET A 67 -22.91 -21.27 -7.53
C MET A 67 -22.66 -19.92 -6.87
N PRO A 68 -21.62 -19.76 -6.06
CA PRO A 68 -21.34 -18.49 -5.39
C PRO A 68 -20.76 -17.44 -6.37
N VAL A 69 -21.60 -16.98 -7.31
CA VAL A 69 -21.29 -15.86 -8.19
C VAL A 69 -21.48 -14.54 -7.45
N ASP A 70 -20.61 -13.57 -7.72
CA ASP A 70 -20.72 -12.23 -7.11
C ASP A 70 -21.79 -11.39 -7.82
N TRP A 71 -22.96 -11.23 -7.21
CA TRP A 71 -24.05 -10.45 -7.77
C TRP A 71 -23.78 -8.95 -7.86
N ASN A 72 -22.77 -8.43 -7.15
CA ASN A 72 -22.38 -7.02 -7.25
C ASN A 72 -21.74 -6.68 -8.60
N VAL A 73 -21.17 -7.68 -9.27
CA VAL A 73 -20.57 -7.55 -10.60
C VAL A 73 -21.46 -8.12 -11.72
N TYR A 74 -22.72 -8.42 -11.41
CA TYR A 74 -23.71 -8.86 -12.41
C TYR A 74 -24.10 -7.71 -13.34
N ARG A 75 -24.04 -7.97 -14.64
CA ARG A 75 -24.46 -7.02 -15.67
C ARG A 75 -25.91 -7.32 -16.07
N PRO A 76 -26.89 -6.49 -15.64
CA PRO A 76 -28.30 -6.71 -15.91
C PRO A 76 -28.57 -6.88 -17.42
N ASN A 77 -29.48 -7.78 -17.78
CA ASN A 77 -29.90 -8.12 -19.14
C ASN A 77 -28.91 -8.91 -20.01
N PHE A 78 -27.67 -9.18 -19.52
CA PHE A 78 -26.66 -9.87 -20.32
C PHE A 78 -26.27 -11.25 -19.77
N ARG A 79 -26.68 -11.63 -18.56
CA ARG A 79 -26.27 -12.87 -17.86
C ARG A 79 -24.76 -13.04 -17.79
N ILE A 80 -24.07 -11.91 -17.60
CA ILE A 80 -22.62 -11.85 -17.50
C ILE A 80 -22.24 -11.40 -16.10
N TRP A 81 -21.21 -12.05 -15.55
CA TRP A 81 -20.54 -11.66 -14.30
C TRP A 81 -19.07 -11.47 -14.57
N ASP A 82 -18.49 -10.38 -14.05
CA ASP A 82 -17.05 -10.23 -14.03
C ASP A 82 -16.46 -11.34 -13.13
N HIS A 83 -15.43 -11.98 -13.62
CA HIS A 83 -14.79 -13.10 -12.93
C HIS A 83 -13.29 -13.08 -13.15
N SER A 84 -12.52 -13.53 -12.15
CA SER A 84 -11.06 -13.60 -12.31
C SER A 84 -10.55 -14.99 -11.94
N VAL A 85 -9.59 -15.49 -12.71
CA VAL A 85 -8.89 -16.74 -12.44
C VAL A 85 -7.41 -16.49 -12.15
N ASN A 86 -6.77 -17.41 -11.43
CA ASN A 86 -5.36 -17.31 -11.13
C ASN A 86 -4.52 -17.73 -12.34
N TRP A 87 -3.58 -16.89 -12.73
CA TRP A 87 -2.45 -17.30 -13.55
C TRP A 87 -1.32 -17.74 -12.62
N LYS A 88 -1.24 -19.05 -12.36
CA LYS A 88 -0.43 -19.62 -11.29
C LYS A 88 1.05 -19.34 -11.42
N SER A 89 1.62 -19.49 -12.62
CA SER A 89 3.05 -19.27 -12.87
C SER A 89 3.51 -17.83 -12.68
N HIS A 90 2.58 -16.86 -12.75
CA HIS A 90 2.85 -15.44 -12.58
C HIS A 90 2.37 -14.87 -11.24
N ASN A 91 1.60 -15.68 -10.49
CA ASN A 91 0.97 -15.26 -9.22
C ASN A 91 0.10 -14.00 -9.37
N VAL A 92 -0.73 -13.98 -10.41
CA VAL A 92 -1.62 -12.88 -10.80
C VAL A 92 -3.02 -13.42 -11.03
N ARG A 93 -4.04 -12.59 -10.86
CA ARG A 93 -5.40 -12.85 -11.31
C ARG A 93 -5.66 -12.08 -12.58
N LEU A 94 -6.08 -12.80 -13.62
CA LEU A 94 -6.55 -12.18 -14.86
C LEU A 94 -8.06 -12.17 -14.89
N ASP A 95 -8.62 -11.09 -15.44
CA ASP A 95 -10.05 -10.85 -15.50
C ASP A 95 -10.66 -11.43 -16.77
N GLY A 96 -11.86 -11.95 -16.63
CA GLY A 96 -12.67 -12.51 -17.68
C GLY A 96 -14.15 -12.44 -17.29
N TYR A 97 -14.98 -13.24 -17.94
CA TYR A 97 -16.40 -13.28 -17.70
C TYR A 97 -16.91 -14.70 -17.47
N ILE A 98 -17.93 -14.82 -16.61
CA ILE A 98 -18.88 -15.91 -16.63
C ILE A 98 -20.04 -15.47 -17.51
N PHE A 99 -20.45 -16.30 -18.46
CA PHE A 99 -21.62 -16.11 -19.27
C PHE A 99 -22.49 -17.37 -19.24
N MET A 100 -23.76 -17.20 -18.84
CA MET A 100 -24.74 -18.27 -18.81
C MET A 100 -25.60 -18.21 -20.07
N GLY A 101 -25.21 -18.98 -21.08
CA GLY A 101 -25.87 -19.00 -22.39
C GLY A 101 -24.93 -19.44 -23.53
N ASN A 102 -25.44 -19.40 -24.74
CA ASN A 102 -24.67 -19.66 -25.95
C ASN A 102 -23.79 -18.46 -26.30
N PRO A 103 -22.52 -18.63 -26.71
CA PRO A 103 -21.65 -17.55 -27.16
C PRO A 103 -22.26 -16.63 -28.23
N ASN A 104 -23.08 -17.23 -29.15
CA ASN A 104 -23.77 -16.46 -30.19
C ASN A 104 -24.82 -15.48 -29.66
N ALA A 105 -25.29 -15.66 -28.43
CA ALA A 105 -26.21 -14.76 -27.74
C ALA A 105 -25.49 -13.69 -26.89
N LYS A 106 -24.14 -13.75 -26.82
CA LYS A 106 -23.30 -12.80 -26.12
C LYS A 106 -23.42 -11.40 -26.76
N SER A 107 -23.59 -10.37 -25.94
CA SER A 107 -23.58 -8.99 -26.42
C SER A 107 -22.21 -8.59 -26.96
N THR A 108 -22.16 -8.00 -28.15
CA THR A 108 -20.94 -7.44 -28.73
C THR A 108 -20.52 -6.11 -28.07
N THR A 109 -21.38 -5.54 -27.22
CA THR A 109 -21.05 -4.30 -26.47
C THR A 109 -20.21 -4.57 -25.22
N GLN A 110 -20.00 -5.83 -24.87
CA GLN A 110 -19.14 -6.15 -23.76
C GLN A 110 -17.67 -5.96 -24.14
N PRO A 111 -16.87 -5.38 -23.23
CA PRO A 111 -15.43 -5.21 -23.46
C PRO A 111 -14.75 -6.58 -23.60
N LYS A 112 -13.72 -6.62 -24.41
CA LYS A 112 -12.87 -7.82 -24.51
C LYS A 112 -12.13 -7.99 -23.19
N GLN A 113 -12.18 -9.20 -22.63
CA GLN A 113 -11.38 -9.63 -21.48
C GLN A 113 -10.49 -10.80 -21.91
N HIS A 114 -9.68 -11.32 -20.97
CA HIS A 114 -8.72 -12.37 -21.25
C HIS A 114 -9.36 -13.73 -21.54
N PHE A 115 -10.56 -14.00 -20.98
CA PHE A 115 -11.24 -15.29 -21.15
C PHE A 115 -12.75 -15.19 -20.89
N TYR A 116 -13.48 -16.25 -21.36
CA TYR A 116 -14.89 -16.46 -21.08
C TYR A 116 -15.13 -17.86 -20.51
N LEU A 117 -15.97 -17.97 -19.46
CA LEU A 117 -16.48 -19.20 -18.91
C LEU A 117 -17.95 -19.33 -19.31
N TYR A 118 -18.26 -20.20 -20.25
CA TYR A 118 -19.61 -20.39 -20.77
C TYR A 118 -20.31 -21.54 -20.05
N PHE A 119 -21.48 -21.29 -19.48
CA PHE A 119 -22.37 -22.32 -18.98
C PHE A 119 -23.46 -22.57 -20.01
N MET A 120 -23.37 -23.74 -20.67
CA MET A 120 -24.17 -24.04 -21.85
C MET A 120 -25.59 -24.49 -21.53
N PRO A 121 -26.59 -24.25 -22.42
CA PRO A 121 -27.98 -24.69 -22.23
C PRO A 121 -28.07 -26.23 -22.23
N ILE A 122 -29.06 -26.75 -21.49
CA ILE A 122 -29.27 -28.18 -21.35
C ILE A 122 -30.56 -28.71 -22.02
N PHE A 123 -31.51 -27.83 -22.31
CA PHE A 123 -32.81 -28.17 -22.89
C PHE A 123 -32.85 -27.89 -24.40
N ASP A 124 -32.51 -26.68 -24.82
CA ASP A 124 -32.52 -26.29 -26.22
C ASP A 124 -31.23 -26.71 -26.92
N LYS A 125 -31.28 -27.84 -27.63
CA LYS A 125 -30.13 -28.39 -28.36
C LYS A 125 -29.64 -27.51 -29.53
N GLU A 126 -30.52 -26.71 -30.13
CA GLU A 126 -30.12 -25.80 -31.19
C GLU A 126 -29.31 -24.62 -30.60
N SER A 127 -29.77 -24.10 -29.49
CA SER A 127 -29.04 -23.06 -28.73
C SER A 127 -27.75 -23.57 -28.09
N ALA A 128 -27.57 -24.89 -27.95
CA ALA A 128 -26.32 -25.46 -27.47
C ALA A 128 -25.23 -25.54 -28.53
N LYS A 129 -25.56 -25.34 -29.82
CA LYS A 129 -24.57 -25.34 -30.91
C LYS A 129 -23.69 -24.08 -30.84
N HIS A 130 -22.40 -24.24 -30.79
CA HIS A 130 -21.41 -23.16 -30.71
C HIS A 130 -20.18 -23.48 -31.57
N GLN A 131 -19.40 -22.46 -31.83
CA GLN A 131 -18.05 -22.60 -32.40
C GLN A 131 -17.04 -22.52 -31.27
N PRO A 132 -15.92 -23.27 -31.36
CA PRO A 132 -14.82 -23.12 -30.42
C PRO A 132 -14.28 -21.67 -30.43
N GLU A 133 -13.99 -21.13 -29.23
CA GLU A 133 -13.29 -19.86 -29.04
C GLU A 133 -11.97 -20.16 -28.33
N GLU A 134 -10.87 -19.53 -28.76
CA GLU A 134 -9.53 -19.76 -28.16
C GLU A 134 -9.48 -19.32 -26.69
N ASP A 135 -10.24 -18.26 -26.34
CA ASP A 135 -10.37 -17.68 -25.00
C ASP A 135 -11.61 -18.18 -24.26
N GLY A 136 -12.31 -19.19 -24.81
CA GLY A 136 -13.55 -19.74 -24.27
C GLY A 136 -13.38 -21.12 -23.63
N ILE A 137 -13.92 -21.29 -22.42
CA ILE A 137 -14.10 -22.59 -21.77
C ILE A 137 -15.59 -22.84 -21.64
N PHE A 138 -16.06 -24.00 -22.13
CA PHE A 138 -17.48 -24.36 -22.16
C PHE A 138 -17.76 -25.46 -21.14
N PHE A 139 -18.65 -25.18 -20.19
CA PHE A 139 -19.17 -26.14 -19.24
C PHE A 139 -20.49 -26.69 -19.76
N LEU A 140 -20.48 -27.98 -20.14
CA LEU A 140 -21.58 -28.72 -20.73
C LEU A 140 -22.16 -29.67 -19.68
N PHE A 141 -23.48 -29.73 -19.57
CA PHE A 141 -24.18 -30.55 -18.63
C PHE A 141 -25.17 -31.50 -19.33
N ASP A 142 -24.82 -31.97 -20.52
CA ASP A 142 -25.68 -32.77 -21.38
C ASP A 142 -26.09 -34.09 -20.77
N THR A 143 -25.28 -34.67 -19.88
CA THR A 143 -25.49 -35.97 -19.24
C THR A 143 -26.22 -35.92 -17.90
N LEU A 144 -26.69 -34.74 -17.47
CA LEU A 144 -27.55 -34.63 -16.30
C LEU A 144 -28.83 -35.48 -16.46
N SER A 145 -29.22 -36.15 -15.39
CA SER A 145 -30.36 -37.07 -15.39
C SER A 145 -31.68 -36.39 -15.76
N GLN A 146 -32.63 -37.19 -16.26
CA GLN A 146 -34.00 -36.72 -16.50
C GLN A 146 -34.64 -36.25 -15.19
N ASP A 147 -34.39 -36.93 -14.08
CA ASP A 147 -34.87 -36.55 -12.75
C ASP A 147 -34.42 -35.15 -12.32
N PHE A 148 -33.18 -34.76 -12.65
CA PHE A 148 -32.70 -33.38 -12.44
C PHE A 148 -33.40 -32.41 -13.37
N ARG A 149 -33.52 -32.75 -14.67
CA ARG A 149 -34.17 -31.89 -15.67
C ARG A 149 -35.63 -31.62 -15.31
N ASP A 150 -36.33 -32.64 -14.83
CA ASP A 150 -37.70 -32.48 -14.35
C ASP A 150 -37.76 -31.59 -13.10
N ALA A 151 -36.89 -31.79 -12.14
CA ALA A 151 -36.87 -30.99 -10.91
C ALA A 151 -36.57 -29.51 -11.16
N VAL A 152 -35.60 -29.18 -12.04
CA VAL A 152 -35.28 -27.79 -12.37
C VAL A 152 -36.39 -27.16 -13.24
N THR A 153 -37.04 -27.93 -14.11
CA THR A 153 -38.20 -27.46 -14.86
C THR A 153 -39.36 -27.09 -13.94
N LEU A 154 -39.65 -27.92 -12.93
CA LEU A 154 -40.70 -27.68 -11.93
C LEU A 154 -40.34 -26.47 -11.02
N TYR A 155 -39.07 -26.32 -10.67
CA TYR A 155 -38.57 -25.11 -9.99
C TYR A 155 -38.86 -23.86 -10.83
N GLY A 156 -38.49 -23.87 -12.11
CA GLY A 156 -38.71 -22.74 -13.04
C GLY A 156 -40.20 -22.44 -13.23
N ALA A 157 -41.03 -23.47 -13.41
CA ALA A 157 -42.47 -23.33 -13.51
C ALA A 157 -43.09 -22.70 -12.25
N SER A 158 -42.60 -23.11 -11.06
CA SER A 158 -43.03 -22.51 -9.79
C SER A 158 -42.69 -21.03 -9.73
N GLN A 159 -41.48 -20.67 -10.13
CA GLN A 159 -41.00 -19.27 -10.16
C GLN A 159 -41.82 -18.41 -11.15
N ALA A 160 -42.13 -18.95 -12.33
CA ALA A 160 -42.97 -18.30 -13.31
C ALA A 160 -44.39 -18.01 -12.76
N LEU A 161 -44.99 -19.00 -12.10
CA LEU A 161 -46.31 -18.85 -11.49
C LEU A 161 -46.29 -17.87 -10.30
N ILE A 162 -45.24 -17.79 -9.51
CA ILE A 162 -45.08 -16.78 -8.46
C ILE A 162 -45.17 -15.36 -9.06
N ASN A 163 -44.55 -15.13 -10.21
CA ASN A 163 -44.53 -13.79 -10.87
C ASN A 163 -45.93 -13.36 -11.29
N GLY A 164 -46.78 -14.29 -11.71
CA GLY A 164 -48.17 -14.01 -12.14
C GLY A 164 -49.23 -14.18 -11.04
N ALA A 165 -48.90 -14.73 -9.87
CA ALA A 165 -49.86 -15.05 -8.81
C ALA A 165 -50.28 -13.80 -7.99
N SER A 166 -51.52 -13.91 -7.42
CA SER A 166 -52.00 -12.95 -6.42
C SER A 166 -51.19 -12.99 -5.13
N SER A 167 -51.29 -11.95 -4.30
CA SER A 167 -50.58 -11.89 -3.00
C SER A 167 -50.95 -13.02 -2.06
N VAL A 168 -52.14 -13.60 -2.19
CA VAL A 168 -52.61 -14.76 -1.37
C VAL A 168 -52.03 -16.08 -1.86
N GLU A 169 -51.81 -16.23 -3.16
CA GLU A 169 -51.29 -17.47 -3.76
C GLU A 169 -49.77 -17.55 -3.75
N LYS A 170 -49.08 -16.43 -3.81
CA LYS A 170 -47.59 -16.34 -3.83
C LYS A 170 -46.92 -17.17 -2.74
N PRO A 171 -47.35 -17.12 -1.46
CA PRO A 171 -46.73 -17.92 -0.41
C PRO A 171 -46.81 -19.47 -0.69
N ASN A 172 -47.93 -19.94 -1.25
CA ASN A 172 -48.12 -21.33 -1.56
C ASN A 172 -47.21 -21.81 -2.71
N TYR A 173 -47.13 -21.03 -3.80
CA TYR A 173 -46.20 -21.33 -4.88
C TYR A 173 -44.74 -21.24 -4.43
N LYS A 174 -44.42 -20.35 -3.46
CA LYS A 174 -43.07 -20.24 -2.91
C LYS A 174 -42.67 -21.52 -2.17
N VAL A 175 -43.57 -22.11 -1.37
CA VAL A 175 -43.30 -23.40 -0.72
C VAL A 175 -43.00 -24.47 -1.76
N VAL A 176 -43.81 -24.56 -2.83
CA VAL A 176 -43.60 -25.51 -3.92
C VAL A 176 -42.26 -25.27 -4.64
N LYS A 177 -41.93 -23.99 -4.88
CA LYS A 177 -40.63 -23.61 -5.47
C LYS A 177 -39.47 -24.09 -4.61
N ASP A 178 -39.52 -23.83 -3.30
CA ASP A 178 -38.43 -24.17 -2.38
C ASP A 178 -38.23 -25.67 -2.28
N GLU A 179 -39.31 -26.46 -2.35
CA GLU A 179 -39.26 -27.93 -2.40
C GLU A 179 -38.57 -28.43 -3.70
N TYR A 180 -38.96 -27.92 -4.87
CA TYR A 180 -38.35 -28.31 -6.14
C TYR A 180 -36.91 -27.80 -6.29
N PHE A 181 -36.63 -26.63 -5.77
CA PHE A 181 -35.26 -26.12 -5.70
C PHE A 181 -34.36 -27.02 -4.86
N LYS A 182 -34.82 -27.45 -3.68
CA LYS A 182 -34.07 -28.38 -2.82
C LYS A 182 -33.81 -29.69 -3.55
N SER A 183 -34.86 -30.27 -4.19
CA SER A 183 -34.74 -31.51 -4.98
C SER A 183 -33.75 -31.36 -6.14
N ALA A 184 -33.83 -30.27 -6.92
CA ALA A 184 -32.91 -30.01 -8.01
C ALA A 184 -31.47 -29.86 -7.51
N ARG A 185 -31.28 -29.15 -6.40
CA ARG A 185 -29.96 -28.92 -5.79
C ARG A 185 -29.32 -30.24 -5.31
N GLU A 186 -30.07 -31.11 -4.66
CA GLU A 186 -29.58 -32.41 -4.21
C GLU A 186 -29.14 -33.27 -5.39
N LYS A 187 -29.96 -33.38 -6.44
CA LYS A 187 -29.62 -34.13 -7.66
C LYS A 187 -28.40 -33.56 -8.36
N PHE A 188 -28.36 -32.25 -8.56
CA PHE A 188 -27.21 -31.59 -9.17
C PHE A 188 -25.92 -31.80 -8.38
N ASN A 189 -25.97 -31.72 -7.05
CA ASN A 189 -24.82 -31.98 -6.21
C ASN A 189 -24.25 -33.38 -6.38
N ASN A 190 -25.14 -34.36 -6.51
CA ASN A 190 -24.74 -35.77 -6.67
C ASN A 190 -24.18 -36.05 -8.07
N GLU A 191 -24.63 -35.35 -9.09
CA GLU A 191 -24.30 -35.61 -10.49
C GLU A 191 -23.21 -34.68 -11.02
N PHE A 192 -22.95 -33.54 -10.35
CA PHE A 192 -22.12 -32.42 -10.87
C PHE A 192 -20.78 -32.87 -11.44
N LEU A 193 -19.97 -33.60 -10.66
CA LEU A 193 -18.61 -33.96 -11.08
C LEU A 193 -18.57 -34.93 -12.26
N GLN A 194 -19.60 -35.79 -12.38
CA GLN A 194 -19.64 -36.81 -13.43
C GLN A 194 -20.37 -36.33 -14.68
N SER A 195 -21.30 -35.38 -14.53
CA SER A 195 -22.12 -34.87 -15.62
C SER A 195 -21.55 -33.60 -16.26
N CYS A 196 -20.62 -32.94 -15.61
CA CYS A 196 -19.98 -31.76 -16.19
C CYS A 196 -18.86 -32.18 -17.13
N MET A 197 -18.99 -31.81 -18.41
CA MET A 197 -17.93 -31.87 -19.42
C MET A 197 -17.38 -30.49 -19.62
N VAL A 198 -16.05 -30.41 -19.75
CA VAL A 198 -15.32 -29.17 -20.02
C VAL A 198 -14.79 -29.25 -21.43
N GLU A 199 -15.22 -28.30 -22.29
CA GLU A 199 -14.72 -28.21 -23.66
C GLU A 199 -13.82 -26.98 -23.79
N PHE A 200 -12.62 -27.18 -24.33
CA PHE A 200 -11.66 -26.15 -24.71
C PHE A 200 -10.79 -26.66 -25.86
N ASN A 201 -10.34 -25.77 -26.72
CA ASN A 201 -9.55 -26.12 -27.92
C ASN A 201 -10.21 -27.22 -28.79
N SER A 202 -11.55 -27.24 -28.84
CA SER A 202 -12.35 -28.27 -29.55
C SER A 202 -12.28 -29.69 -28.96
N GLU A 203 -11.70 -29.86 -27.78
CA GLU A 203 -11.65 -31.14 -27.06
C GLU A 203 -12.55 -31.12 -25.83
N LYS A 204 -13.21 -32.27 -25.57
CA LYS A 204 -14.11 -32.44 -24.42
C LYS A 204 -13.52 -33.38 -23.39
N HIS A 205 -13.44 -32.93 -22.17
CA HIS A 205 -12.91 -33.67 -21.04
C HIS A 205 -13.94 -33.74 -19.91
N PRO A 206 -14.14 -34.94 -19.26
CA PRO A 206 -14.92 -34.97 -18.04
C PRO A 206 -14.29 -34.09 -16.97
N LEU A 207 -15.07 -33.27 -16.26
CA LEU A 207 -14.56 -32.43 -15.17
C LEU A 207 -13.78 -33.26 -14.13
N SER A 208 -14.25 -34.47 -13.83
CA SER A 208 -13.59 -35.39 -12.89
C SER A 208 -12.16 -35.79 -13.30
N SER A 209 -11.83 -35.75 -14.60
CA SER A 209 -10.47 -36.04 -15.10
C SER A 209 -9.50 -34.87 -15.01
N LEU A 210 -9.99 -33.66 -14.76
CA LEU A 210 -9.21 -32.42 -14.71
C LEU A 210 -8.82 -32.03 -13.27
N ASN A 211 -8.93 -32.99 -12.33
CA ASN A 211 -8.57 -32.81 -10.92
C ASN A 211 -9.16 -31.52 -10.27
N PRO A 212 -10.49 -31.34 -10.28
CA PRO A 212 -11.14 -30.14 -9.77
C PRO A 212 -10.90 -29.96 -8.26
N GLN A 213 -10.20 -28.91 -7.89
CA GLN A 213 -9.90 -28.56 -6.50
C GLN A 213 -10.68 -27.30 -6.09
N GLY A 214 -11.27 -27.28 -4.92
CA GLY A 214 -12.00 -26.12 -4.39
C GLY A 214 -12.96 -26.49 -3.28
N GLU A 215 -13.37 -25.51 -2.48
CA GLU A 215 -14.32 -25.68 -1.39
C GLU A 215 -15.78 -25.72 -1.90
N ASP A 216 -16.03 -25.07 -3.01
CA ASP A 216 -17.32 -24.99 -3.69
C ASP A 216 -17.18 -25.25 -5.20
N LYS A 217 -18.33 -25.42 -5.89
CA LYS A 217 -18.34 -25.72 -7.32
C LYS A 217 -17.70 -24.65 -8.19
N MET A 218 -17.93 -23.38 -7.87
CA MET A 218 -17.37 -22.29 -8.65
C MET A 218 -15.84 -22.22 -8.49
N SER A 219 -15.34 -22.45 -7.27
CA SER A 219 -13.92 -22.58 -7.00
C SER A 219 -13.28 -23.75 -7.75
N MET A 220 -13.95 -24.89 -7.82
CA MET A 220 -13.51 -26.04 -8.61
C MET A 220 -13.39 -25.73 -10.10
N LEU A 221 -14.43 -25.11 -10.68
CA LEU A 221 -14.42 -24.72 -12.09
C LEU A 221 -13.38 -23.63 -12.39
N SER A 222 -13.22 -22.67 -11.48
CA SER A 222 -12.22 -21.60 -11.62
C SER A 222 -10.79 -22.16 -11.55
N ASN A 223 -10.51 -23.14 -10.71
CA ASN A 223 -9.20 -23.77 -10.64
C ASN A 223 -8.89 -24.60 -11.88
N VAL A 224 -9.87 -25.33 -12.40
CA VAL A 224 -9.73 -26.04 -13.68
C VAL A 224 -9.54 -25.05 -14.83
N ALA A 225 -10.31 -23.98 -14.86
CA ALA A 225 -10.12 -22.91 -15.86
C ALA A 225 -8.73 -22.28 -15.76
N SER A 226 -8.23 -22.03 -14.55
CA SER A 226 -6.87 -21.54 -14.30
C SER A 226 -5.81 -22.45 -14.92
N ASP A 227 -5.95 -23.77 -14.78
CA ASP A 227 -4.99 -24.74 -15.35
C ASP A 227 -5.07 -24.81 -16.88
N ILE A 228 -6.28 -24.76 -17.45
CA ILE A 228 -6.51 -24.76 -18.91
C ILE A 228 -5.95 -23.48 -19.55
N LEU A 229 -6.22 -22.33 -18.94
CA LEU A 229 -5.83 -21.00 -19.49
C LEU A 229 -4.36 -20.65 -19.28
N GLU A 230 -3.60 -21.44 -18.51
CA GLU A 230 -2.18 -21.17 -18.22
C GLU A 230 -1.34 -20.96 -19.50
N ASN A 231 -1.54 -21.82 -20.50
CA ASN A 231 -0.83 -21.72 -21.77
C ASN A 231 -1.32 -20.52 -22.60
N LEU A 232 -2.63 -20.31 -22.66
CA LEU A 232 -3.22 -19.18 -23.37
C LEU A 232 -2.69 -17.85 -22.82
N PHE A 233 -2.68 -17.68 -21.49
CA PHE A 233 -2.16 -16.47 -20.86
C PHE A 233 -0.66 -16.28 -21.16
N SER A 234 0.11 -17.38 -21.15
CA SER A 234 1.54 -17.33 -21.47
C SER A 234 1.81 -16.95 -22.93
N GLU A 235 0.89 -17.26 -23.84
CA GLU A 235 0.97 -16.87 -25.25
C GLU A 235 0.50 -15.43 -25.50
N GLN A 236 -0.58 -15.02 -24.85
CA GLN A 236 -1.15 -13.67 -24.98
C GLN A 236 -0.29 -12.62 -24.29
N CYS A 237 0.24 -12.93 -23.11
CA CYS A 237 0.95 -12.00 -22.23
C CYS A 237 2.41 -12.42 -22.01
N LYS A 238 3.17 -12.70 -23.10
CA LYS A 238 4.53 -13.27 -23.07
C LYS A 238 5.53 -12.58 -22.17
N HIS A 239 5.35 -11.29 -21.95
CA HIS A 239 6.28 -10.45 -21.20
C HIS A 239 5.67 -9.92 -19.89
N TYR A 240 4.57 -10.51 -19.45
CA TYR A 240 3.94 -10.10 -18.21
C TYR A 240 4.82 -10.42 -16.99
N PRO A 241 4.90 -9.55 -15.97
CA PRO A 241 5.77 -9.76 -14.82
C PRO A 241 5.34 -10.96 -13.95
N LYS A 242 6.33 -11.64 -13.35
CA LYS A 242 6.11 -12.73 -12.39
C LYS A 242 6.29 -12.24 -10.97
N PHE A 243 5.24 -12.35 -10.16
CA PHE A 243 5.26 -11.89 -8.77
C PHE A 243 5.41 -13.05 -7.77
N SER A 244 6.39 -13.93 -8.01
CA SER A 244 6.61 -15.16 -7.23
C SER A 244 6.84 -14.92 -5.73
N ASN A 245 7.31 -13.72 -5.35
CA ASN A 245 7.57 -13.35 -3.96
C ASN A 245 6.36 -12.75 -3.24
N LEU A 246 5.21 -12.57 -3.93
CA LEU A 246 3.97 -12.16 -3.25
C LEU A 246 3.36 -13.34 -2.50
N PRO A 247 2.84 -13.13 -1.27
CA PRO A 247 2.21 -14.20 -0.47
C PRO A 247 0.84 -14.65 -1.02
N TYR A 248 0.28 -13.90 -1.98
CA TYR A 248 -1.01 -14.15 -2.62
C TYR A 248 -1.02 -13.56 -4.03
N PRO A 249 -1.88 -14.07 -4.93
CA PRO A 249 -1.97 -13.55 -6.29
C PRO A 249 -2.36 -12.07 -6.33
N LEU A 250 -1.67 -11.29 -7.18
CA LEU A 250 -2.02 -9.90 -7.46
C LEU A 250 -3.34 -9.86 -8.24
N GLY A 251 -4.33 -9.18 -7.73
CA GLY A 251 -5.65 -9.03 -8.35
C GLY A 251 -6.38 -7.79 -7.85
N ASN A 252 -7.52 -7.45 -8.44
CA ASN A 252 -8.24 -6.20 -8.22
C ASN A 252 -8.47 -5.86 -6.73
N LYS A 253 -8.76 -6.87 -5.88
CA LYS A 253 -9.06 -6.65 -4.45
C LYS A 253 -7.87 -6.18 -3.61
N ASN A 254 -6.64 -6.52 -4.02
CA ASN A 254 -5.41 -6.20 -3.26
C ASN A 254 -4.46 -5.28 -4.01
N ARG A 255 -4.71 -5.03 -5.30
CA ARG A 255 -3.81 -4.35 -6.24
C ARG A 255 -3.37 -2.98 -5.73
N GLU A 256 -4.30 -2.12 -5.34
CA GLU A 256 -3.97 -0.77 -4.87
C GLU A 256 -3.05 -0.79 -3.64
N ASN A 257 -3.33 -1.63 -2.65
CA ASN A 257 -2.52 -1.75 -1.45
C ASN A 257 -1.10 -2.25 -1.75
N VAL A 258 -0.99 -3.22 -2.64
CA VAL A 258 0.29 -3.83 -3.02
C VAL A 258 1.13 -2.85 -3.84
N LEU A 259 0.52 -2.17 -4.82
CA LEU A 259 1.23 -1.16 -5.63
C LEU A 259 1.58 0.09 -4.82
N LYS A 260 0.75 0.47 -3.85
CA LYS A 260 1.11 1.54 -2.91
C LYS A 260 2.34 1.16 -2.08
N ALA A 261 2.45 -0.10 -1.63
CA ALA A 261 3.65 -0.57 -0.94
C ALA A 261 4.90 -0.49 -1.84
N ALA A 262 4.77 -0.79 -3.15
CA ALA A 262 5.85 -0.62 -4.11
C ALA A 262 6.25 0.86 -4.28
N ARG A 263 5.29 1.78 -4.39
CA ARG A 263 5.55 3.23 -4.47
C ARG A 263 6.23 3.75 -3.21
N ILE A 264 5.84 3.28 -2.01
CA ILE A 264 6.54 3.60 -0.76
C ILE A 264 7.97 3.07 -0.78
N ALA A 265 8.19 1.84 -1.25
CA ALA A 265 9.52 1.25 -1.35
C ALA A 265 10.42 2.00 -2.34
N ILE A 266 9.87 2.58 -3.42
CA ILE A 266 10.59 3.46 -4.33
C ILE A 266 10.94 4.79 -3.65
N ALA A 267 9.98 5.40 -2.95
CA ALA A 267 10.20 6.69 -2.28
C ALA A 267 11.19 6.58 -1.11
N THR A 268 11.16 5.46 -0.37
CA THR A 268 12.01 5.21 0.81
C THR A 268 12.64 3.80 0.76
N PRO A 269 13.66 3.58 -0.10
CA PRO A 269 14.24 2.24 -0.31
C PRO A 269 14.81 1.62 0.98
N GLN A 270 15.28 2.43 1.93
CA GLN A 270 15.89 1.94 3.19
C GLN A 270 14.86 1.31 4.14
N SER A 271 13.57 1.61 3.97
CA SER A 271 12.47 1.07 4.77
C SER A 271 11.45 0.29 3.92
N ALA A 272 11.91 -0.27 2.81
CA ALA A 272 11.07 -1.02 1.89
C ALA A 272 10.46 -2.27 2.57
N SER A 273 9.14 -2.42 2.46
CA SER A 273 8.44 -3.60 2.95
C SER A 273 8.64 -4.80 2.01
N SER A 274 8.50 -6.03 2.54
CA SER A 274 8.54 -7.26 1.73
C SER A 274 7.49 -7.26 0.61
N LEU A 275 6.32 -6.69 0.85
CA LEU A 275 5.26 -6.57 -0.14
C LEU A 275 5.66 -5.62 -1.29
N GLY A 276 6.25 -4.47 -0.96
CA GLY A 276 6.73 -3.52 -1.95
C GLY A 276 7.88 -4.08 -2.78
N THR A 277 8.87 -4.70 -2.13
CA THR A 277 10.01 -5.31 -2.83
C THR A 277 9.60 -6.49 -3.69
N ALA A 278 8.54 -7.24 -3.33
CA ALA A 278 8.03 -8.35 -4.15
C ALA A 278 7.52 -7.86 -5.52
N ILE A 279 6.81 -6.73 -5.57
CA ILE A 279 6.41 -6.11 -6.85
C ILE A 279 7.62 -5.62 -7.63
N LEU A 280 8.53 -4.91 -6.97
CA LEU A 280 9.73 -4.39 -7.64
C LEU A 280 10.60 -5.52 -8.21
N ASN A 281 10.74 -6.64 -7.49
CA ASN A 281 11.40 -7.85 -7.99
C ASN A 281 10.72 -8.40 -9.26
N GLY A 282 9.39 -8.53 -9.26
CA GLY A 282 8.64 -9.01 -10.41
C GLY A 282 8.80 -8.13 -11.65
N LEU A 283 8.97 -6.82 -11.46
CA LEU A 283 9.24 -5.85 -12.53
C LEU A 283 10.73 -5.73 -12.89
N GLY A 284 11.62 -6.49 -12.23
CA GLY A 284 13.08 -6.40 -12.43
C GLY A 284 13.70 -5.09 -11.93
N LEU A 285 13.05 -4.45 -10.93
CA LEU A 285 13.45 -3.15 -10.38
C LEU A 285 14.16 -3.23 -9.02
N TRP A 286 14.33 -4.45 -8.47
CA TRP A 286 14.97 -4.65 -7.18
C TRP A 286 16.00 -5.77 -7.28
N THR A 287 17.28 -5.44 -7.10
CA THR A 287 18.41 -6.38 -7.22
C THR A 287 19.35 -6.16 -6.05
N ASP A 288 19.77 -7.25 -5.38
CA ASP A 288 20.73 -7.23 -4.27
C ASP A 288 20.39 -6.25 -3.13
N GLY A 289 19.08 -6.09 -2.86
CA GLY A 289 18.60 -5.19 -1.83
C GLY A 289 18.51 -3.72 -2.23
N HIS A 290 18.68 -3.39 -3.51
CA HIS A 290 18.69 -2.04 -4.03
C HIS A 290 17.72 -1.85 -5.21
N LEU A 291 17.21 -0.62 -5.33
CA LEU A 291 16.43 -0.21 -6.50
C LEU A 291 17.37 -0.05 -7.70
N SER A 292 17.10 -0.76 -8.80
CA SER A 292 17.83 -0.70 -10.07
C SER A 292 16.89 -0.90 -11.25
N THR A 293 17.22 -0.35 -12.40
CA THR A 293 16.49 -0.55 -13.67
C THR A 293 17.26 -1.44 -14.65
N ASP A 294 18.45 -1.92 -14.28
CA ASP A 294 19.35 -2.61 -15.20
C ASP A 294 18.78 -3.95 -15.71
N HIS A 295 17.98 -4.62 -14.86
CA HIS A 295 17.36 -5.91 -15.19
C HIS A 295 15.88 -5.80 -15.58
N SER A 296 15.32 -4.58 -15.61
CA SER A 296 13.93 -4.37 -15.99
C SER A 296 13.78 -4.19 -17.49
N GLN A 297 13.18 -5.17 -18.17
CA GLN A 297 12.86 -5.08 -19.60
C GLN A 297 11.95 -3.89 -19.91
N TYR A 298 11.06 -3.52 -18.99
CA TYR A 298 10.12 -2.40 -19.13
C TYR A 298 10.88 -1.07 -19.10
N ALA A 299 11.76 -0.88 -18.12
CA ALA A 299 12.59 0.32 -18.03
C ALA A 299 13.54 0.43 -19.23
N GLN A 300 14.12 -0.68 -19.69
CA GLN A 300 14.98 -0.67 -20.88
C GLN A 300 14.21 -0.29 -22.15
N SER A 301 12.96 -0.75 -22.32
CA SER A 301 12.11 -0.32 -23.43
C SER A 301 11.89 1.20 -23.43
N LEU A 302 11.55 1.78 -22.29
CA LEU A 302 11.37 3.24 -22.16
C LEU A 302 12.66 4.01 -22.47
N LYS A 303 13.82 3.53 -21.99
CA LYS A 303 15.13 4.14 -22.30
C LYS A 303 15.40 4.11 -23.80
N ASN A 304 15.21 2.97 -24.43
CA ASN A 304 15.43 2.81 -25.87
C ASN A 304 14.51 3.71 -26.70
N LYS A 305 13.24 3.84 -26.32
CA LYS A 305 12.30 4.75 -26.98
C LYS A 305 12.72 6.22 -26.84
N LEU A 306 13.18 6.64 -25.64
CA LEU A 306 13.70 8.01 -25.43
C LEU A 306 14.95 8.28 -26.25
N GLU A 307 15.87 7.31 -26.35
CA GLU A 307 17.09 7.42 -27.17
C GLU A 307 16.76 7.52 -28.66
N GLN A 308 15.86 6.66 -29.17
CA GLN A 308 15.41 6.69 -30.57
C GLN A 308 14.78 8.03 -30.97
N ARG A 309 14.16 8.73 -30.02
CA ARG A 309 13.61 10.07 -30.24
C ARG A 309 14.65 11.20 -30.08
N GLY A 310 15.91 10.88 -29.91
CA GLY A 310 16.98 11.87 -29.82
C GLY A 310 16.85 12.81 -28.60
N GLY A 311 16.32 12.30 -27.50
CA GLY A 311 16.14 13.06 -26.27
C GLY A 311 14.85 13.89 -26.22
N GLN A 312 13.90 13.69 -27.14
CA GLN A 312 12.57 14.26 -27.05
C GLN A 312 11.70 13.48 -26.04
N VAL A 313 10.61 14.09 -25.60
CA VAL A 313 9.65 13.48 -24.68
C VAL A 313 8.93 12.28 -25.32
N LEU A 314 8.51 11.32 -24.50
CA LEU A 314 7.55 10.30 -24.86
C LEU A 314 6.19 10.67 -24.26
N ASN A 315 5.23 10.92 -25.13
CA ASN A 315 3.86 11.18 -24.68
C ASN A 315 3.22 9.89 -24.14
N ARG A 316 2.20 10.05 -23.32
CA ARG A 316 1.42 8.90 -22.83
C ARG A 316 0.98 7.96 -23.95
N SER A 317 0.53 8.50 -25.08
CA SER A 317 0.11 7.72 -26.26
C SER A 317 1.23 6.94 -26.95
N ASP A 318 2.49 7.22 -26.67
CA ASP A 318 3.65 6.46 -27.15
C ASP A 318 3.96 5.26 -26.24
N ILE A 319 3.41 5.26 -25.03
CA ILE A 319 3.64 4.26 -23.96
C ILE A 319 2.40 3.38 -23.77
N LEU A 320 1.22 4.01 -23.66
CA LEU A 320 -0.04 3.37 -23.34
C LEU A 320 -1.02 3.38 -24.51
N LYS A 321 -1.73 2.27 -24.69
CA LYS A 321 -2.93 2.15 -25.53
C LYS A 321 -4.14 1.88 -24.67
N GLN A 322 -5.30 2.34 -25.10
CA GLN A 322 -6.56 2.00 -24.45
C GLN A 322 -6.83 0.51 -24.65
N PHE A 323 -7.07 -0.21 -23.58
CA PHE A 323 -7.46 -1.61 -23.61
C PHE A 323 -8.99 -1.71 -23.54
N TYR A 324 -9.58 -1.01 -22.56
CA TYR A 324 -10.99 -1.04 -22.32
C TYR A 324 -11.44 0.16 -21.47
N GLU A 325 -12.55 0.84 -21.83
CA GLU A 325 -13.11 2.02 -21.12
C GLU A 325 -12.01 2.98 -20.62
N GLU A 326 -11.80 3.02 -19.29
CA GLU A 326 -10.74 3.80 -18.65
C GLU A 326 -9.48 2.98 -18.35
N GLN A 327 -9.41 1.73 -18.81
CA GLN A 327 -8.24 0.87 -18.62
C GLN A 327 -7.26 1.04 -19.77
N TYR A 328 -5.99 1.23 -19.40
CA TYR A 328 -4.88 1.37 -20.32
C TYR A 328 -3.82 0.31 -20.03
N VAL A 329 -3.20 -0.18 -21.09
CA VAL A 329 -2.07 -1.11 -21.03
C VAL A 329 -0.91 -0.56 -21.87
N THR A 330 0.31 -1.03 -21.59
CA THR A 330 1.47 -0.67 -22.40
C THR A 330 1.36 -1.25 -23.80
N ILE A 331 1.90 -0.52 -24.77
CA ILE A 331 1.89 -0.93 -26.18
C ILE A 331 2.77 -2.18 -26.38
N ASP A 332 3.93 -2.23 -25.72
CA ASP A 332 4.96 -3.26 -25.95
C ASP A 332 4.71 -4.56 -25.18
N PHE A 333 4.17 -4.47 -23.96
CA PHE A 333 4.12 -5.60 -23.02
C PHE A 333 2.71 -5.96 -22.57
N GLU A 334 1.73 -5.13 -22.88
CA GLU A 334 0.33 -5.27 -22.47
C GLU A 334 0.13 -5.37 -20.95
N ILE A 335 1.08 -4.82 -20.17
CA ILE A 335 0.90 -4.65 -18.72
C ILE A 335 0.07 -3.40 -18.44
N GLU A 336 -0.64 -3.40 -17.32
CA GLU A 336 -1.54 -2.31 -16.95
C GLU A 336 -0.75 -1.03 -16.61
N ALA A 337 -1.38 0.11 -16.86
CA ALA A 337 -0.76 1.44 -16.69
C ALA A 337 -0.22 1.70 -15.28
N ASP A 338 -0.82 1.13 -14.24
CA ASP A 338 -0.37 1.28 -12.86
C ASP A 338 0.94 0.53 -12.57
N LEU A 339 1.18 -0.64 -13.20
CA LEU A 339 2.45 -1.36 -13.15
C LEU A 339 3.54 -0.59 -13.91
N GLU A 340 3.22 -0.08 -15.10
CA GLU A 340 4.15 0.76 -15.87
C GLU A 340 4.49 2.05 -15.12
N PHE A 341 3.53 2.62 -14.39
CA PHE A 341 3.79 3.80 -13.56
C PHE A 341 4.79 3.49 -12.43
N VAL A 342 4.76 2.29 -11.85
CA VAL A 342 5.77 1.84 -10.87
C VAL A 342 7.15 1.79 -11.52
N VAL A 343 7.25 1.34 -12.78
CA VAL A 343 8.52 1.34 -13.53
C VAL A 343 9.01 2.76 -13.75
N MET A 344 8.15 3.64 -14.26
CA MET A 344 8.49 5.06 -14.46
C MET A 344 8.90 5.74 -13.15
N ALA A 345 8.20 5.45 -12.05
CA ALA A 345 8.52 5.99 -10.73
C ALA A 345 9.91 5.54 -10.24
N ALA A 346 10.27 4.27 -10.47
CA ALA A 346 11.62 3.78 -10.16
C ALA A 346 12.69 4.48 -11.00
N MET A 347 12.46 4.65 -12.30
CA MET A 347 13.35 5.41 -13.18
C MET A 347 13.49 6.88 -12.74
N ALA A 348 12.39 7.52 -12.33
CA ALA A 348 12.41 8.90 -11.83
C ALA A 348 13.20 9.01 -10.51
N GLN A 349 13.03 8.04 -9.57
CA GLN A 349 13.81 7.98 -8.32
C GLN A 349 15.31 7.82 -8.58
N LEU A 350 15.68 7.07 -9.62
CA LEU A 350 17.06 6.90 -10.04
C LEU A 350 17.60 8.10 -10.86
N GLY A 351 16.73 9.06 -11.21
CA GLY A 351 17.08 10.25 -11.98
C GLY A 351 17.31 9.96 -13.47
N GLU A 352 16.73 8.91 -13.99
CA GLU A 352 16.85 8.51 -15.40
C GLU A 352 15.82 9.19 -16.30
N ILE A 353 14.68 9.56 -15.73
CA ILE A 353 13.61 10.33 -16.39
C ILE A 353 12.98 11.35 -15.45
N GLU A 354 12.16 12.21 -16.00
CA GLU A 354 11.20 13.07 -15.31
C GLU A 354 9.80 12.71 -15.81
N ILE A 355 8.85 12.52 -14.89
CA ILE A 355 7.44 12.26 -15.23
C ILE A 355 6.70 13.58 -15.14
N VAL A 356 5.97 13.96 -16.20
CA VAL A 356 5.13 15.15 -16.22
C VAL A 356 3.67 14.71 -16.17
N MET A 357 2.99 15.13 -15.10
CA MET A 357 1.59 14.80 -14.87
C MET A 357 0.65 15.67 -15.71
N GLY A 358 -0.63 15.31 -15.79
CA GLY A 358 -1.62 16.06 -16.55
C GLY A 358 -1.85 17.50 -16.06
N ASP A 359 -1.61 17.76 -14.78
CA ASP A 359 -1.64 19.10 -14.16
C ASP A 359 -0.32 19.88 -14.31
N SER A 360 0.59 19.41 -15.14
CA SER A 360 1.94 19.95 -15.32
C SER A 360 2.86 19.82 -14.09
N THR A 361 2.49 19.00 -13.11
CA THR A 361 3.41 18.64 -12.01
C THR A 361 4.55 17.78 -12.55
N HIS A 362 5.78 18.15 -12.24
CA HIS A 362 6.98 17.38 -12.57
C HIS A 362 7.36 16.48 -11.40
N ILE A 363 7.54 15.18 -11.64
CA ILE A 363 7.97 14.19 -10.65
C ILE A 363 9.36 13.68 -11.05
N ASN A 364 10.29 13.79 -10.13
CA ASN A 364 11.68 13.35 -10.29
C ASN A 364 12.26 12.96 -8.91
N ALA A 365 13.54 12.62 -8.84
CA ALA A 365 14.19 12.18 -7.60
C ALA A 365 14.10 13.18 -6.42
N GLY A 366 13.90 14.46 -6.69
CA GLY A 366 13.83 15.51 -5.66
C GLY A 366 12.47 15.62 -4.96
N ASN A 367 11.41 15.03 -5.55
CA ASN A 367 10.04 15.08 -5.01
C ASN A 367 9.27 13.78 -5.24
N ILE A 368 9.99 12.68 -5.28
CA ILE A 368 9.43 11.35 -5.57
C ILE A 368 8.39 10.88 -4.55
N GLU A 369 8.40 11.43 -3.35
CA GLU A 369 7.40 11.14 -2.31
C GLU A 369 5.96 11.42 -2.77
N LYS A 370 5.77 12.27 -3.77
CA LYS A 370 4.46 12.58 -4.34
C LYS A 370 3.77 11.36 -4.94
N ILE A 371 4.54 10.37 -5.46
CA ILE A 371 3.96 9.17 -6.08
C ILE A 371 3.12 8.32 -5.12
N VAL A 372 3.39 8.41 -3.81
CA VAL A 372 2.72 7.58 -2.81
C VAL A 372 1.22 7.85 -2.73
N ASN A 373 0.82 9.09 -2.99
CA ASN A 373 -0.57 9.55 -2.89
C ASN A 373 -1.31 9.60 -4.23
N LEU A 374 -0.66 9.22 -5.33
CA LEU A 374 -1.31 9.13 -6.64
C LEU A 374 -2.25 7.93 -6.69
N ASN A 375 -3.29 8.04 -7.50
CA ASN A 375 -4.36 7.06 -7.67
C ASN A 375 -4.42 6.54 -9.12
N HIS A 376 -5.32 5.61 -9.38
CA HIS A 376 -5.48 4.98 -10.70
C HIS A 376 -5.72 5.99 -11.84
N HIS A 377 -6.48 7.06 -11.58
CA HIS A 377 -6.71 8.10 -12.59
C HIS A 377 -5.41 8.80 -12.97
N ASP A 378 -4.54 9.10 -12.00
CA ASP A 378 -3.26 9.77 -12.24
C ASP A 378 -2.34 8.94 -13.14
N PHE A 379 -2.34 7.60 -12.97
CA PHE A 379 -1.52 6.68 -13.78
C PHE A 379 -1.99 6.61 -15.23
N ASN A 380 -3.27 6.83 -15.46
CA ASN A 380 -3.87 6.84 -16.79
C ASN A 380 -3.80 8.20 -17.49
N THR A 381 -3.51 9.28 -16.75
CA THR A 381 -3.63 10.67 -17.24
C THR A 381 -2.34 11.48 -17.16
N PHE A 382 -1.19 10.86 -16.86
CA PHE A 382 0.10 11.57 -17.00
C PHE A 382 0.26 12.10 -18.42
N SER A 383 0.99 13.21 -18.57
CA SER A 383 1.17 13.86 -19.88
C SER A 383 2.24 13.15 -20.71
N HIS A 384 3.45 13.08 -20.18
CA HIS A 384 4.62 12.52 -20.86
C HIS A 384 5.74 12.19 -19.88
N ILE A 385 6.72 11.43 -20.33
CA ILE A 385 8.01 11.32 -19.66
C ILE A 385 9.06 12.09 -20.47
N ALA A 386 9.98 12.75 -19.77
CA ALA A 386 11.05 13.51 -20.37
C ALA A 386 12.41 12.87 -20.04
N PRO A 387 13.42 13.00 -20.92
CA PRO A 387 14.77 12.62 -20.59
C PRO A 387 15.28 13.50 -19.43
N PRO A 388 16.23 12.98 -18.61
CA PRO A 388 16.76 13.74 -17.49
C PRO A 388 17.49 14.99 -18.00
N LYS A 389 17.33 16.10 -17.28
CA LYS A 389 18.04 17.34 -17.56
C LYS A 389 19.55 17.13 -17.42
N GLY A 390 20.35 17.91 -18.14
CA GLY A 390 21.81 17.94 -17.94
C GLY A 390 22.16 18.35 -16.50
N ILE A 391 23.34 17.96 -15.98
CA ILE A 391 23.79 18.40 -14.66
C ILE A 391 24.04 19.89 -14.67
N ASN A 392 23.45 20.62 -13.75
CA ASN A 392 23.75 22.02 -13.50
C ASN A 392 25.05 22.12 -12.70
N ILE A 393 26.21 22.08 -13.41
CA ILE A 393 27.54 22.11 -12.78
C ILE A 393 27.74 23.32 -11.85
N PRO A 394 27.33 24.55 -12.22
CA PRO A 394 27.40 25.69 -11.30
C PRO A 394 26.67 25.44 -9.96
N LEU A 395 25.53 24.81 -10.00
CA LEU A 395 24.73 24.52 -8.81
C LEU A 395 25.35 23.39 -7.94
N VAL A 396 25.88 22.34 -8.57
CA VAL A 396 26.61 21.29 -7.87
C VAL A 396 27.89 21.79 -7.25
N ARG A 397 28.55 22.75 -7.91
CA ARG A 397 29.73 23.45 -7.36
C ARG A 397 29.41 24.18 -6.06
N GLU A 398 28.29 24.90 -5.99
CA GLU A 398 27.85 25.58 -4.76
C GLU A 398 27.57 24.55 -3.63
N LEU A 399 26.95 23.42 -3.96
CA LEU A 399 26.76 22.33 -2.98
C LEU A 399 28.09 21.76 -2.49
N SER A 400 29.02 21.50 -3.40
CA SER A 400 30.36 20.97 -3.09
C SER A 400 31.14 21.96 -2.20
N LEU A 401 31.20 23.21 -2.58
CA LEU A 401 31.85 24.27 -1.78
C LEU A 401 31.20 24.42 -0.40
N GLY A 402 29.87 24.46 -0.37
CA GLY A 402 29.14 24.66 0.87
C GLY A 402 29.22 23.48 1.85
N LEU A 403 29.17 22.22 1.37
CA LEU A 403 29.21 21.02 2.21
C LEU A 403 30.62 20.48 2.43
N LEU A 404 31.43 20.38 1.35
CA LEU A 404 32.77 19.76 1.41
C LEU A 404 33.90 20.78 1.61
N GLY A 405 33.63 22.07 1.46
CA GLY A 405 34.64 23.13 1.60
C GLY A 405 35.54 23.32 0.39
N SER A 406 35.36 22.52 -0.68
CA SER A 406 36.14 22.61 -1.92
C SER A 406 35.28 22.24 -3.13
N ASP A 407 35.66 22.75 -4.31
CA ASP A 407 35.04 22.35 -5.57
C ASP A 407 35.57 20.98 -6.00
N ARG A 408 34.71 19.97 -5.90
CA ARG A 408 35.00 18.57 -6.30
C ARG A 408 34.13 18.12 -7.47
N THR A 409 33.54 19.05 -8.22
CA THR A 409 32.65 18.75 -9.35
C THR A 409 33.32 17.92 -10.44
N ALA A 410 34.63 17.99 -10.60
CA ALA A 410 35.39 17.15 -11.54
C ALA A 410 35.34 15.65 -11.20
N GLU A 411 35.03 15.32 -9.94
CA GLU A 411 34.97 13.92 -9.48
C GLU A 411 33.63 13.23 -9.81
N ILE A 412 32.61 13.96 -10.25
CA ILE A 412 31.27 13.43 -10.54
C ILE A 412 31.33 12.32 -11.62
N ASP A 413 32.29 12.41 -12.54
CA ASP A 413 32.45 11.50 -13.67
C ASP A 413 33.54 10.43 -13.43
N ILE A 414 34.18 10.45 -12.27
CA ILE A 414 35.23 9.48 -11.91
C ILE A 414 34.53 8.24 -11.29
N PRO A 415 34.68 7.05 -11.88
CA PRO A 415 34.20 5.81 -11.27
C PRO A 415 34.79 5.62 -9.86
N ASP A 416 33.98 5.17 -8.92
CA ASP A 416 34.34 4.91 -7.52
C ASP A 416 34.89 6.12 -6.74
N SER A 417 34.67 7.34 -7.24
CA SER A 417 35.00 8.55 -6.48
C SER A 417 34.20 8.60 -5.18
N PRO A 418 34.84 9.00 -4.06
CA PRO A 418 34.15 9.20 -2.78
C PRO A 418 33.25 10.43 -2.76
N PHE A 419 33.16 11.22 -3.84
CA PHE A 419 32.42 12.47 -3.91
C PHE A 419 30.99 12.38 -3.34
N PHE A 420 30.21 11.38 -3.81
CA PHE A 420 28.83 11.21 -3.33
C PHE A 420 28.76 10.79 -1.87
N ALA A 421 29.63 9.85 -1.43
CA ALA A 421 29.67 9.39 -0.05
C ALA A 421 30.05 10.55 0.90
N ASP A 422 31.04 11.36 0.52
CA ASP A 422 31.49 12.50 1.30
C ASP A 422 30.40 13.59 1.34
N LEU A 423 29.74 13.86 0.22
CA LEU A 423 28.62 14.82 0.14
C LEU A 423 27.48 14.44 1.10
N LEU A 424 27.08 13.16 1.09
CA LEU A 424 26.04 12.62 1.97
C LEU A 424 26.45 12.68 3.44
N THR A 425 27.70 12.31 3.74
CA THR A 425 28.26 12.33 5.10
C THR A 425 28.28 13.76 5.64
N ALA A 426 28.75 14.72 4.84
CA ALA A 426 28.77 16.13 5.23
C ALA A 426 27.36 16.68 5.45
N ALA A 427 26.41 16.37 4.57
CA ALA A 427 25.01 16.75 4.74
C ALA A 427 24.41 16.15 6.03
N GLN A 428 24.67 14.86 6.32
CA GLN A 428 24.20 14.21 7.54
C GLN A 428 24.76 14.87 8.81
N GLN A 429 26.05 15.15 8.84
CA GLN A 429 26.71 15.82 9.97
C GLN A 429 26.13 17.22 10.20
N LEU A 430 25.92 17.99 9.12
CA LEU A 430 25.35 19.33 9.20
C LEU A 430 23.90 19.30 9.67
N ALA A 431 23.09 18.34 9.19
CA ALA A 431 21.71 18.13 9.65
C ALA A 431 21.65 17.83 11.14
N THR A 432 22.51 16.92 11.64
CA THR A 432 22.58 16.57 13.06
C THR A 432 22.95 17.80 13.92
N LYS A 433 23.95 18.57 13.51
CA LYS A 433 24.32 19.83 14.19
C LYS A 433 23.17 20.83 14.21
N SER A 434 22.48 20.99 13.07
CA SER A 434 21.32 21.91 12.97
C SER A 434 20.21 21.53 13.96
N VAL A 435 19.90 20.23 14.11
CA VAL A 435 18.91 19.73 15.09
C VAL A 435 19.35 20.04 16.51
N THR A 436 20.61 19.76 16.86
CA THR A 436 21.13 20.01 18.20
C THR A 436 21.02 21.48 18.57
N ILE A 437 21.44 22.36 17.69
CA ILE A 437 21.38 23.81 17.90
C ILE A 437 19.91 24.28 17.96
N SER A 438 19.04 23.80 17.06
CA SER A 438 17.62 24.16 17.05
C SER A 438 16.94 23.78 18.40
N HIS A 439 17.24 22.59 18.96
CA HIS A 439 16.72 22.19 20.28
C HIS A 439 17.24 23.11 21.38
N GLN A 440 18.53 23.41 21.42
CA GLN A 440 19.12 24.31 22.41
C GLN A 440 18.52 25.71 22.36
N LEU A 441 18.24 26.21 21.16
CA LEU A 441 17.59 27.50 20.94
C LEU A 441 16.13 27.52 21.42
N ARG A 442 15.39 26.42 21.24
CA ARG A 442 13.99 26.30 21.68
C ARG A 442 13.84 26.18 23.18
N ASP A 443 14.74 25.46 23.82
CA ASP A 443 14.70 25.22 25.28
C ASP A 443 15.10 26.47 26.06
N GLY A 444 15.59 27.53 25.40
CA GLY A 444 16.19 28.69 26.04
C GLY A 444 17.52 28.33 26.69
N PHE A 445 18.60 29.01 26.35
CA PHE A 445 19.90 28.69 26.90
C PHE A 445 20.11 29.42 28.23
N MET A 446 19.70 28.78 29.35
CA MET A 446 19.84 29.29 30.71
C MET A 446 21.09 28.73 31.38
N LEU A 447 21.95 29.58 31.89
CA LEU A 447 23.10 29.21 32.71
C LEU A 447 23.05 29.99 34.05
N ALA A 448 22.95 29.26 35.16
CA ALA A 448 22.86 29.84 36.51
C ALA A 448 21.78 30.92 36.68
N GLY A 449 20.66 30.82 35.95
CA GLY A 449 19.56 31.79 35.98
C GLY A 449 19.76 32.98 35.02
N VAL A 450 20.85 33.04 34.27
CA VAL A 450 21.09 34.06 33.24
C VAL A 450 20.71 33.50 31.88
N GLU A 451 19.85 34.19 31.13
CA GLU A 451 19.48 33.84 29.78
C GLU A 451 20.59 34.27 28.81
N MET A 452 21.24 33.29 28.19
CA MET A 452 22.36 33.49 27.28
C MET A 452 21.94 33.90 25.88
N LEU A 453 20.66 33.80 25.55
CA LEU A 453 20.09 34.10 24.24
C LEU A 453 19.47 35.50 24.15
N SER A 454 19.34 36.22 25.26
CA SER A 454 18.63 37.51 25.29
C SER A 454 19.13 38.55 24.27
N PRO A 455 20.40 38.53 23.80
CA PRO A 455 20.87 39.40 22.72
C PRO A 455 20.46 38.93 21.31
N PHE A 456 19.82 37.79 21.16
CA PHE A 456 19.57 37.13 19.88
C PHE A 456 18.09 36.76 19.70
N ASP A 457 17.59 36.87 18.45
CA ASP A 457 16.25 36.36 18.12
C ASP A 457 16.30 34.84 17.95
N GLY A 458 16.09 34.11 19.04
CA GLY A 458 16.10 32.64 19.06
C GLY A 458 15.11 31.99 18.10
N THR A 459 13.95 32.63 17.87
CA THR A 459 12.93 32.10 16.96
C THR A 459 13.38 32.14 15.50
N VAL A 460 13.95 33.28 15.07
CA VAL A 460 14.47 33.42 13.70
C VAL A 460 15.61 32.44 13.44
N LEU A 461 16.53 32.32 14.39
CA LEU A 461 17.64 31.38 14.27
C LEU A 461 17.18 29.93 14.24
N CYS A 462 16.21 29.55 15.06
CA CYS A 462 15.61 28.22 15.07
C CYS A 462 15.01 27.86 13.71
N ASN A 463 14.21 28.75 13.13
CA ASN A 463 13.62 28.55 11.81
C ASN A 463 14.69 28.41 10.71
N ARG A 464 15.80 29.14 10.80
CA ARG A 464 16.92 29.02 9.86
C ARG A 464 17.64 27.67 10.02
N MET A 465 17.84 27.18 11.25
CA MET A 465 18.44 25.87 11.50
C MET A 465 17.55 24.74 10.97
N ASP A 466 16.24 24.84 11.18
CA ASP A 466 15.27 23.87 10.63
C ASP A 466 15.26 23.89 9.10
N ALA A 467 15.37 25.06 8.48
CA ALA A 467 15.47 25.18 7.02
C ALA A 467 16.79 24.61 6.47
N LEU A 468 17.92 24.82 7.16
CA LEU A 468 19.22 24.25 6.82
C LEU A 468 19.19 22.72 6.92
N LYS A 469 18.60 22.18 7.99
CA LYS A 469 18.33 20.73 8.14
C LYS A 469 17.52 20.20 6.95
N GLY A 470 16.41 20.87 6.60
CA GLY A 470 15.56 20.49 5.49
C GLY A 470 16.29 20.44 4.13
N LEU A 471 17.24 21.34 3.88
CA LEU A 471 18.11 21.26 2.71
C LEU A 471 19.02 20.03 2.79
N CYS A 472 19.68 19.79 3.92
CA CYS A 472 20.60 18.67 4.10
C CYS A 472 19.90 17.31 3.95
N ASP A 473 18.69 17.17 4.49
CA ASP A 473 17.89 15.96 4.34
C ASP A 473 17.53 15.68 2.88
N LYS A 474 17.19 16.70 2.12
CA LYS A 474 16.92 16.58 0.69
C LYS A 474 18.17 16.26 -0.13
N VAL A 475 19.34 16.84 0.22
CA VAL A 475 20.61 16.55 -0.45
C VAL A 475 20.95 15.07 -0.40
N ARG A 476 20.55 14.36 0.66
CA ARG A 476 20.77 12.91 0.79
C ARG A 476 20.10 12.07 -0.31
N ASN A 477 19.09 12.60 -0.98
CA ASN A 477 18.46 11.93 -2.12
C ASN A 477 19.31 11.98 -3.39
N TYR A 478 20.30 12.88 -3.47
CA TYR A 478 21.13 13.09 -4.66
C TYR A 478 22.46 12.32 -4.59
N ASN A 479 22.38 11.01 -4.40
CA ASN A 479 23.53 10.12 -4.18
C ASN A 479 24.13 9.52 -5.46
N THR A 480 23.68 9.94 -6.63
CA THR A 480 24.21 9.51 -7.93
C THR A 480 24.29 10.68 -8.91
N LYS A 481 25.13 10.54 -9.96
CA LYS A 481 25.21 11.49 -11.08
C LYS A 481 23.84 11.73 -11.71
N ALA A 482 23.05 10.68 -11.94
CA ALA A 482 21.73 10.77 -12.53
C ALA A 482 20.78 11.63 -11.69
N LYS A 483 20.82 11.47 -10.38
CA LYS A 483 19.98 12.25 -9.46
C LYS A 483 20.39 13.72 -9.39
N LEU A 484 21.68 14.05 -9.48
CA LEU A 484 22.14 15.45 -9.52
C LEU A 484 21.57 16.27 -10.69
N ARG A 485 21.12 15.60 -11.77
CA ARG A 485 20.45 16.26 -12.90
C ARG A 485 19.13 16.92 -12.51
N ASN A 486 18.52 16.48 -11.42
CA ASN A 486 17.19 16.90 -10.97
C ASN A 486 17.24 17.84 -9.74
N LEU A 487 18.38 18.54 -9.51
CA LEU A 487 18.47 19.54 -8.45
C LEU A 487 17.44 20.66 -8.67
N GLN A 488 16.63 20.91 -7.64
CA GLN A 488 15.50 21.85 -7.70
C GLN A 488 15.78 23.24 -7.12
N TRP A 489 16.96 23.43 -6.52
CA TRP A 489 17.30 24.71 -5.91
C TRP A 489 17.91 25.69 -6.90
N THR A 490 17.80 26.97 -6.57
CA THR A 490 18.64 28.01 -7.23
C THR A 490 20.00 28.12 -6.53
N LYS A 491 20.95 28.74 -7.21
CA LYS A 491 22.29 29.03 -6.65
C LYS A 491 22.18 29.87 -5.39
N GLU A 492 21.30 30.87 -5.41
CA GLU A 492 21.06 31.82 -4.30
C GLU A 492 20.51 31.08 -3.07
N GLN A 493 19.56 30.13 -3.27
CA GLN A 493 19.00 29.32 -2.17
C GLN A 493 20.06 28.46 -1.50
N ILE A 494 20.93 27.80 -2.28
CA ILE A 494 22.04 27.00 -1.74
C ILE A 494 23.03 27.88 -1.01
N HIS A 495 23.41 29.02 -1.62
CA HIS A 495 24.35 29.95 -1.03
C HIS A 495 23.83 30.50 0.32
N GLU A 496 22.58 30.94 0.36
CA GLU A 496 21.96 31.39 1.61
C GLU A 496 22.05 30.33 2.71
N LYS A 497 21.70 29.07 2.42
CA LYS A 497 21.69 27.99 3.42
C LYS A 497 23.09 27.54 3.80
N LEU A 498 23.97 27.30 2.84
CA LEU A 498 25.28 26.71 3.10
C LEU A 498 26.38 27.70 3.43
N VAL A 499 26.20 29.00 3.16
CA VAL A 499 27.13 30.06 3.54
C VAL A 499 26.57 30.83 4.73
N THR A 500 25.38 31.40 4.63
CA THR A 500 24.83 32.27 5.67
C THR A 500 24.34 31.46 6.87
N ASP A 501 23.40 30.54 6.67
CA ASP A 501 22.81 29.77 7.78
C ASP A 501 23.80 28.81 8.43
N LYS A 502 24.64 28.13 7.63
CA LYS A 502 25.77 27.32 8.14
C LYS A 502 26.79 28.18 8.87
N GLY A 503 27.09 29.41 8.35
CA GLY A 503 27.98 30.33 9.01
C GLY A 503 27.48 30.73 10.40
N ASP A 504 26.18 30.99 10.54
CA ASP A 504 25.58 31.30 11.84
C ASP A 504 25.55 30.06 12.75
N LEU A 505 25.28 28.88 12.24
CA LEU A 505 25.39 27.61 13.01
C LEU A 505 26.80 27.45 13.62
N LEU A 506 27.84 27.69 12.82
CA LEU A 506 29.21 27.57 13.29
C LEU A 506 29.58 28.65 14.34
N LYS A 507 29.04 29.88 14.20
CA LYS A 507 29.17 30.91 15.23
C LYS A 507 28.51 30.48 16.53
N TRP A 508 27.32 29.91 16.47
CA TRP A 508 26.60 29.38 17.63
C TRP A 508 27.33 28.21 18.28
N GLU A 509 27.80 27.24 17.50
CA GLU A 509 28.60 26.12 18.00
C GLU A 509 29.85 26.62 18.75
N LYS A 510 30.52 27.62 18.17
CA LYS A 510 31.68 28.27 18.81
C LYS A 510 31.27 28.97 20.10
N LEU A 511 30.16 29.72 20.10
CA LEU A 511 29.66 30.42 21.28
C LEU A 511 29.29 29.43 22.39
N LEU A 512 28.61 28.37 22.08
CA LEU A 512 28.24 27.31 23.05
C LEU A 512 29.48 26.66 23.68
N ASN A 513 30.50 26.39 22.86
CA ASN A 513 31.77 25.86 23.35
C ASN A 513 32.49 26.86 24.28
N GLU A 514 32.37 28.15 24.04
CA GLU A 514 32.90 29.15 24.97
C GLU A 514 32.09 29.21 26.26
N VAL A 515 30.74 29.14 26.19
CA VAL A 515 29.88 29.11 27.37
C VAL A 515 30.19 27.89 28.26
N GLU A 516 30.42 26.73 27.68
CA GLU A 516 30.76 25.50 28.44
C GLU A 516 32.05 25.67 29.28
N LYS A 517 33.00 26.51 28.83
CA LYS A 517 34.20 26.79 29.63
C LYS A 517 33.89 27.53 30.93
N PHE A 518 32.88 28.37 30.92
CA PHE A 518 32.42 29.12 32.10
C PHE A 518 31.42 28.36 32.97
N LYS A 519 30.78 27.33 32.45
CA LYS A 519 29.67 26.62 33.08
C LYS A 519 29.97 26.16 34.50
N PHE A 520 31.15 25.54 34.69
CA PHE A 520 31.52 24.99 35.99
C PHE A 520 31.68 26.12 37.03
N ILE A 521 32.47 27.15 36.72
CA ILE A 521 32.77 28.22 37.66
C ILE A 521 31.53 29.12 37.96
N ILE A 522 30.72 29.39 36.94
CA ILE A 522 29.48 30.16 37.09
C ILE A 522 28.44 29.38 37.94
N SER A 523 28.29 28.08 37.68
CA SER A 523 27.40 27.24 38.49
C SER A 523 27.86 27.14 39.95
N TYR A 524 29.19 26.98 40.14
CA TYR A 524 29.77 27.01 41.47
C TYR A 524 29.51 28.32 42.20
N LEU A 525 29.78 29.48 41.60
CA LEU A 525 29.53 30.81 42.20
C LEU A 525 28.05 31.08 42.43
N SER A 526 27.19 30.60 41.51
CA SER A 526 25.73 30.74 41.66
C SER A 526 25.18 29.93 42.84
N GLU A 527 25.71 28.75 43.13
CA GLU A 527 25.36 28.01 44.31
C GLU A 527 26.02 28.61 45.57
N ALA A 528 27.28 28.92 45.50
CA ALA A 528 28.07 29.50 46.59
C ALA A 528 27.46 30.78 47.16
N LYS A 529 26.95 31.69 46.31
CA LYS A 529 26.33 32.97 46.74
C LYS A 529 25.15 32.80 47.68
N ARG A 530 24.50 31.62 47.70
CA ARG A 530 23.37 31.35 48.64
C ARG A 530 23.81 31.26 50.08
N TYR A 531 25.08 30.92 50.31
CA TYR A 531 25.69 30.71 51.63
C TYR A 531 26.52 31.91 52.10
N VAL A 532 26.62 32.97 51.29
CA VAL A 532 27.38 34.20 51.65
C VAL A 532 26.49 35.16 52.40
N ALA A 533 26.86 35.45 53.65
CA ALA A 533 26.24 36.52 54.47
C ALA A 533 26.88 37.91 54.22
N ASP A 534 28.11 37.97 53.69
CA ASP A 534 28.77 39.21 53.29
C ASP A 534 28.07 39.82 52.08
N SER A 535 27.41 40.95 52.26
CA SER A 535 26.63 41.63 51.24
C SER A 535 27.51 42.14 50.05
N ALA A 536 28.75 42.52 50.31
CA ALA A 536 29.66 42.97 49.27
C ALA A 536 30.13 41.84 48.37
N LEU A 537 30.59 40.71 48.96
CA LEU A 537 31.00 39.53 48.21
C LEU A 537 29.85 38.96 47.39
N LYS A 538 28.64 38.88 48.01
CA LYS A 538 27.43 38.40 47.34
C LYS A 538 27.05 39.26 46.13
N SER A 539 27.10 40.61 46.30
CA SER A 539 26.83 41.56 45.21
C SER A 539 27.85 41.43 44.06
N ASP A 540 29.13 41.28 44.38
CA ASP A 540 30.20 41.10 43.38
C ASP A 540 29.97 39.81 42.58
N MET A 541 29.58 38.69 43.26
CA MET A 541 29.28 37.45 42.60
C MET A 541 28.05 37.56 41.67
N GLU A 542 26.98 38.20 42.15
CA GLU A 542 25.75 38.44 41.33
C GLU A 542 26.06 39.32 40.10
N ALA A 543 26.81 40.40 40.29
CA ALA A 543 27.22 41.27 39.19
C ALA A 543 28.08 40.55 38.16
N ALA A 544 29.00 39.70 38.61
CA ALA A 544 29.83 38.91 37.71
C ALA A 544 28.96 37.88 36.96
N ILE A 545 28.11 37.11 37.60
CA ILE A 545 27.24 36.13 36.97
C ILE A 545 26.34 36.81 35.91
N ASN A 546 25.72 37.91 36.22
CA ASN A 546 24.80 38.63 35.31
C ASN A 546 25.50 39.23 34.08
N ARG A 547 26.80 39.48 34.13
CA ARG A 547 27.60 39.96 32.99
C ARG A 547 27.97 38.87 31.97
N LEU A 548 27.72 37.59 32.27
CA LEU A 548 28.16 36.49 31.42
C LEU A 548 27.61 36.61 29.99
N SER A 549 26.32 36.90 29.81
CA SER A 549 25.69 37.05 28.50
C SER A 549 26.35 38.17 27.66
N ASP A 550 26.78 39.26 28.29
CA ASP A 550 27.44 40.37 27.62
C ASP A 550 28.89 40.07 27.26
N VAL A 551 29.60 39.34 28.12
CA VAL A 551 31.03 39.04 27.93
C VAL A 551 31.23 37.91 26.93
N ILE A 552 30.33 36.93 26.87
CA ILE A 552 30.50 35.77 25.99
C ILE A 552 30.54 36.12 24.52
N VAL A 553 29.88 37.21 24.11
CA VAL A 553 29.86 37.72 22.73
C VAL A 553 31.07 38.56 22.39
N LYS A 554 31.92 38.90 23.38
CA LYS A 554 33.12 39.72 23.19
C LYS A 554 34.32 38.90 22.72
N GLY A 555 35.43 39.56 22.43
CA GLY A 555 36.64 38.91 21.98
C GLY A 555 37.35 38.09 23.06
N ASP A 556 38.33 37.26 22.65
CA ASP A 556 39.06 36.34 23.50
C ASP A 556 39.77 37.00 24.70
N ALA A 557 40.28 38.21 24.50
CA ALA A 557 40.97 38.96 25.57
C ALA A 557 39.99 39.27 26.74
N GLN A 558 38.79 39.75 26.42
CA GLN A 558 37.77 40.09 27.43
C GLN A 558 37.26 38.83 28.12
N ARG A 559 37.08 37.72 27.40
CA ARG A 559 36.70 36.44 27.98
C ARG A 559 37.74 35.87 28.94
N LYS A 560 39.03 35.97 28.60
CA LYS A 560 40.14 35.58 29.48
C LYS A 560 40.18 36.45 30.75
N GLN A 561 40.04 37.77 30.62
CA GLN A 561 40.01 38.66 31.77
C GLN A 561 38.81 38.32 32.70
N TYR A 562 37.66 38.07 32.12
CA TYR A 562 36.45 37.68 32.88
C TYR A 562 36.64 36.33 33.58
N MET A 563 37.30 35.34 32.97
CA MET A 563 37.63 34.08 33.62
C MET A 563 38.49 34.29 34.86
N GLN A 564 39.53 35.15 34.75
CA GLN A 564 40.38 35.51 35.87
C GLN A 564 39.62 36.18 37.03
N GLU A 565 38.68 37.04 36.69
CA GLU A 565 37.80 37.69 37.68
C GLU A 565 36.91 36.63 38.41
N LEU A 566 36.34 35.68 37.67
CA LEU A 566 35.55 34.62 38.28
C LEU A 566 36.40 33.69 39.17
N GLU A 567 37.65 33.40 38.77
CA GLU A 567 38.59 32.64 39.61
C GLU A 567 38.94 33.38 40.90
N GLN A 568 39.17 34.71 40.83
CA GLN A 568 39.41 35.51 42.02
C GLN A 568 38.20 35.56 42.97
N LEU A 569 36.97 35.60 42.39
CA LEU A 569 35.75 35.53 43.21
C LEU A 569 35.60 34.15 43.86
N LYS A 570 35.98 33.10 43.19
CA LYS A 570 36.01 31.73 43.74
C LYS A 570 36.98 31.64 44.91
N GLU A 571 38.20 32.20 44.79
CA GLU A 571 39.19 32.24 45.85
C GLU A 571 38.67 33.06 47.05
N ARG A 572 38.14 34.24 46.80
CA ARG A 572 37.54 35.07 47.89
C ARG A 572 36.38 34.31 48.59
N TYR A 573 35.59 33.57 47.91
CA TYR A 573 34.56 32.73 48.54
C TYR A 573 35.17 31.57 49.32
N ALA A 574 36.23 30.94 48.84
CA ALA A 574 36.91 29.88 49.56
C ALA A 574 37.49 30.39 50.88
N ASP A 575 38.13 31.58 50.88
CA ASP A 575 38.65 32.21 52.07
C ASP A 575 37.53 32.58 53.05
N TYR A 576 36.42 33.15 52.54
CA TYR A 576 35.23 33.46 53.34
C TYR A 576 34.62 32.21 53.98
N TYR A 577 34.48 31.14 53.18
CA TYR A 577 33.95 29.86 53.67
C TYR A 577 34.83 29.23 54.72
N LEU A 578 36.16 29.24 54.50
CA LEU A 578 37.12 28.73 55.46
C LEU A 578 37.07 29.51 56.79
N ALA A 579 37.03 30.86 56.71
CA ALA A 579 36.91 31.67 57.93
C ALA A 579 35.58 31.42 58.66
N ALA A 580 34.47 31.31 57.94
CA ALA A 580 33.15 31.00 58.52
C ALA A 580 33.12 29.58 59.12
N TYR A 581 33.77 28.62 58.42
CA TYR A 581 33.91 27.24 58.91
C TYR A 581 34.71 27.17 60.21
N VAL A 582 35.86 27.87 60.23
CA VAL A 582 36.70 27.94 61.44
C VAL A 582 35.96 28.64 62.59
N ALA A 583 35.23 29.72 62.30
CA ALA A 583 34.45 30.45 63.31
C ALA A 583 33.25 29.64 63.88
N ALA A 584 32.68 28.78 63.04
CA ALA A 584 31.58 27.87 63.47
C ALA A 584 32.09 26.59 64.14
N HIS A 585 33.39 26.30 64.04
CA HIS A 585 33.97 25.10 64.68
C HIS A 585 34.16 25.38 66.17
N LEU A 586 33.60 24.58 66.99
CA LEU A 586 33.80 24.66 68.42
C LEU A 586 35.26 24.34 68.77
N PRO A 587 35.91 25.07 69.69
CA PRO A 587 37.22 24.67 70.22
C PRO A 587 37.15 23.23 70.71
N ALA A 588 38.25 22.47 70.61
CA ALA A 588 38.33 21.05 70.94
C ALA A 588 37.81 20.74 72.36
N THR A 589 37.92 21.69 73.28
CA THR A 589 37.36 21.63 74.64
C THR A 589 35.83 21.72 74.67
N GLU A 590 35.24 22.50 73.83
CA GLU A 590 33.77 22.65 73.72
C GLU A 590 33.13 21.53 72.92
N GLU A 591 33.84 21.01 71.93
CA GLU A 591 33.44 19.84 71.13
C GLU A 591 33.40 18.57 72.00
N ALA A 592 34.38 18.40 72.91
CA ALA A 592 34.37 17.35 73.93
C ALA A 592 33.19 17.48 74.90
N GLN A 593 32.82 18.71 75.34
CA GLN A 593 31.67 18.98 76.17
C GLN A 593 30.36 18.70 75.43
N LEU A 594 30.24 19.09 74.17
CA LEU A 594 29.07 18.82 73.34
C LEU A 594 28.87 17.31 73.10
N THR A 595 29.97 16.57 72.88
CA THR A 595 29.98 15.12 72.77
C THR A 595 29.56 14.46 74.09
N ALA A 596 30.05 14.98 75.20
CA ALA A 596 29.65 14.50 76.52
C ALA A 596 28.15 14.75 76.80
N ILE A 597 27.61 15.91 76.41
CA ILE A 597 26.19 16.24 76.53
C ILE A 597 25.32 15.36 75.58
N LYS A 598 25.77 15.10 74.37
CA LYS A 598 25.06 14.21 73.41
C LYS A 598 24.99 12.76 73.91
N ASN A 599 25.98 12.33 74.67
CA ASN A 599 26.09 10.95 75.22
C ASN A 599 25.47 10.83 76.62
N MET A 600 24.84 11.86 77.19
CA MET A 600 24.11 11.77 78.46
C MET A 600 22.90 10.84 78.32
N PRO A 601 22.64 9.92 79.26
CA PRO A 601 21.55 8.95 79.24
C PRO A 601 20.15 9.56 79.11
N GLU A 602 20.01 10.81 79.52
CA GLU A 602 18.73 11.57 79.52
C GLU A 602 18.35 12.11 78.10
N ARG A 603 19.23 11.91 77.03
CA ARG A 603 19.00 12.33 75.65
C ARG A 603 19.06 11.17 74.64
N GLN A 604 19.22 9.94 75.08
CA GLN A 604 18.98 8.73 74.32
C GLN A 604 17.53 8.27 74.51
#